data_f0d5020b4541b067d834baa80eb8363f
#
_entry.id   f0d5020b4541b067d834baa80eb8363f
#
_cell.length_a   1.000
_cell.length_b   1.000
_cell.length_c   1.000
_cell.angle_alpha   90.00
_cell.angle_beta   90.00
_cell.angle_gamma   90.00
#
_symmetry.space_group_name_H-M   'P 1'
#
loop_
_entity.id
_entity.type
_entity.pdbx_description
1 polymer ?
#
loop_
_entity_poly.entity_id
_entity_poly.type
_entity_poly.pdbx_seq_one_letter_code
_entity_poly.pdbx_strand_id
1 'polypeptide(L)'
;MAAIRLDRSHALYREALSVLPAGVSSNARVWRSAGPRMMPFSLFVSKARGSHLWDVDGNEYIDYRMGFGPVILGHSDPRIHERVHAMDEQGLVYALSHELEVTVAKKIASMVPCADMVRFANSGTEATMHAIRVARAYTKREAVVKFEGMYHGAHDYLLFSTDPPFDRARGAPKAIPMSAGIPRALQNLCLVERWNDFDRIEKLVKAKGDRIAAIITEPIMGNCAAITPRDGYLKHLRQLASDHGIVLIFDEVKTGFRVAPGGAQARFGVTPDLATFAKSMGNGYPVACFAGSTEIMNTIGPSKVVHGGTYSGNPVSLAAVDATLDILKTGEAHAKLESFGSRLMRALAEVADEEGTRMLVNGVPEMFQILFTRQREVHEYRDLAKCDLAKYAALHVELLNHGVMIDEDNMECFFTCEDHSDEDLERTVAAFHTALADVNAGRVHMPEAASGA
;
A
#
# COMPACT_ATOMS: atom_id res chain seq x y z
N MET A 1 10.61 31.24 2.28
CA MET A 1 10.75 30.78 3.68
C MET A 1 12.13 30.18 3.84
N ALA A 2 12.75 30.12 5.03
CA ALA A 2 14.02 29.40 5.21
C ALA A 2 13.71 27.89 5.13
N ALA A 3 14.64 27.14 4.53
CA ALA A 3 14.56 25.68 4.52
C ALA A 3 14.58 25.11 5.95
N ILE A 4 13.92 23.96 6.16
CA ILE A 4 13.95 23.26 7.44
C ILE A 4 15.37 22.76 7.76
N ARG A 5 15.69 22.63 9.03
CA ARG A 5 16.97 22.08 9.48
C ARG A 5 16.79 20.62 9.89
N LEU A 6 17.72 19.77 9.46
CA LEU A 6 17.71 18.32 9.64
C LEU A 6 19.04 17.78 10.18
N ASP A 7 19.70 18.55 11.06
CA ASP A 7 21.03 18.24 11.59
C ASP A 7 21.08 16.90 12.34
N ARG A 8 20.09 16.66 13.20
CA ARG A 8 20.00 15.44 14.00
C ARG A 8 19.59 14.22 13.17
N SER A 9 18.65 14.39 12.25
CA SER A 9 18.26 13.33 11.29
C SER A 9 19.47 12.90 10.47
N HIS A 10 20.28 13.85 9.97
CA HIS A 10 21.49 13.56 9.22
C HIS A 10 22.54 12.83 10.08
N ALA A 11 22.77 13.29 11.31
CA ALA A 11 23.72 12.63 12.23
C ALA A 11 23.29 11.17 12.52
N LEU A 12 22.01 10.94 12.82
CA LEU A 12 21.44 9.60 13.05
C LEU A 12 21.55 8.71 11.81
N TYR A 13 21.31 9.26 10.61
CA TYR A 13 21.46 8.50 9.38
C TYR A 13 22.92 8.03 9.17
N ARG A 14 23.91 8.89 9.43
CA ARG A 14 25.33 8.50 9.38
C ARG A 14 25.67 7.39 10.37
N GLU A 15 25.13 7.47 11.59
CA GLU A 15 25.30 6.42 12.60
C GLU A 15 24.59 5.12 12.14
N ALA A 16 23.36 5.22 11.64
CA ALA A 16 22.58 4.09 11.16
C ALA A 16 23.29 3.32 10.03
N LEU A 17 24.02 3.99 9.14
CA LEU A 17 24.81 3.34 8.08
C LEU A 17 25.89 2.39 8.63
N SER A 18 26.33 2.57 9.88
CA SER A 18 27.32 1.67 10.51
C SER A 18 26.73 0.37 11.04
N VAL A 19 25.40 0.31 11.26
CA VAL A 19 24.72 -0.82 11.91
C VAL A 19 23.53 -1.36 11.13
N LEU A 20 23.00 -0.60 10.18
CA LEU A 20 21.88 -0.98 9.33
C LEU A 20 22.27 -0.88 7.84
N PRO A 21 22.05 -1.92 7.05
CA PRO A 21 22.27 -1.82 5.60
C PRO A 21 21.45 -0.67 4.99
N ALA A 22 22.11 0.23 4.27
CA ALA A 22 21.55 1.47 3.72
C ALA A 22 20.93 2.42 4.77
N GLY A 23 21.29 2.27 6.06
CA GLY A 23 20.82 3.10 7.18
C GLY A 23 19.36 2.86 7.60
N VAL A 24 18.70 1.82 7.10
CA VAL A 24 17.28 1.55 7.33
C VAL A 24 16.99 0.06 7.44
N SER A 25 15.84 -0.29 8.06
CA SER A 25 15.37 -1.68 8.16
C SER A 25 14.43 -2.10 7.01
N SER A 26 14.19 -1.23 6.02
CA SER A 26 13.39 -1.54 4.84
C SER A 26 13.80 -0.64 3.67
N ASN A 27 13.99 -1.24 2.49
CA ASN A 27 14.33 -0.49 1.28
C ASN A 27 13.28 0.57 0.90
N ALA A 28 12.02 0.37 1.29
CA ALA A 28 10.96 1.36 1.10
C ALA A 28 11.13 2.64 1.95
N ARG A 29 12.11 2.67 2.87
CA ARG A 29 12.47 3.86 3.67
C ARG A 29 13.74 4.53 3.20
N VAL A 30 14.43 3.96 2.20
CA VAL A 30 15.56 4.63 1.54
C VAL A 30 14.96 5.66 0.61
N TRP A 31 15.12 6.93 0.93
CA TRP A 31 14.72 7.99 0.01
C TRP A 31 15.55 7.91 -1.26
N ARG A 32 14.86 7.63 -2.36
CA ARG A 32 15.49 7.40 -3.65
C ARG A 32 15.74 8.72 -4.34
N SER A 33 16.90 8.84 -4.91
CA SER A 33 17.22 9.98 -5.75
C SER A 33 16.64 9.75 -7.17
N ALA A 34 15.47 10.27 -7.44
CA ALA A 34 14.92 10.34 -8.80
C ALA A 34 15.53 11.50 -9.62
N GLY A 35 16.44 12.27 -9.02
CA GLY A 35 17.07 13.42 -9.67
C GLY A 35 18.04 14.14 -8.74
N PRO A 36 18.74 15.19 -9.27
CA PRO A 36 19.80 15.88 -8.53
C PRO A 36 19.31 16.72 -7.33
N ARG A 37 18.02 16.73 -7.02
CA ARG A 37 17.42 17.60 -6.01
C ARG A 37 16.70 16.84 -4.89
N MET A 38 16.99 15.55 -4.71
CA MET A 38 16.38 14.79 -3.62
C MET A 38 17.21 14.79 -2.35
N MET A 39 16.50 14.61 -1.24
CA MET A 39 17.10 14.43 0.08
C MET A 39 18.05 13.23 0.06
N PRO A 40 19.32 13.40 0.45
CA PRO A 40 20.29 12.31 0.41
C PRO A 40 20.15 11.31 1.57
N PHE A 41 19.19 11.52 2.47
CA PHE A 41 18.96 10.68 3.65
C PHE A 41 17.51 10.74 4.09
N SER A 42 17.06 9.67 4.77
CA SER A 42 15.71 9.58 5.33
C SER A 42 15.59 10.36 6.64
N LEU A 43 14.41 10.94 6.90
CA LEU A 43 14.08 11.54 8.17
C LEU A 43 13.93 10.47 9.27
N PHE A 44 14.27 10.87 10.50
CA PHE A 44 14.02 10.09 11.70
C PHE A 44 12.88 10.70 12.49
N VAL A 45 11.82 9.92 12.70
CA VAL A 45 10.63 10.36 13.41
C VAL A 45 10.80 10.17 14.91
N SER A 46 10.42 11.16 15.70
CA SER A 46 10.43 11.12 17.17
C SER A 46 9.08 10.69 17.77
N LYS A 47 7.98 11.14 17.17
CA LYS A 47 6.60 10.83 17.60
C LYS A 47 5.62 11.08 16.47
N ALA A 48 4.42 10.49 16.59
CA ALA A 48 3.29 10.78 15.72
C ALA A 48 1.98 10.72 16.51
N ARG A 49 1.00 11.56 16.16
CA ARG A 49 -0.32 11.58 16.79
C ARG A 49 -1.36 12.15 15.82
N GLY A 50 -2.51 11.48 15.72
CA GLY A 50 -3.55 11.87 14.79
C GLY A 50 -3.06 11.89 13.35
N SER A 51 -3.25 12.99 12.65
CA SER A 51 -2.77 13.24 11.29
C SER A 51 -1.32 13.78 11.21
N HIS A 52 -0.63 13.91 12.33
CA HIS A 52 0.67 14.60 12.41
C HIS A 52 1.80 13.68 12.84
N LEU A 53 3.01 14.00 12.36
CA LEU A 53 4.26 13.43 12.85
C LEU A 53 5.30 14.51 13.11
N TRP A 54 6.26 14.22 13.99
CA TRP A 54 7.39 15.09 14.32
C TRP A 54 8.68 14.34 14.10
N ASP A 55 9.63 14.97 13.43
CA ASP A 55 10.98 14.42 13.31
C ASP A 55 11.81 14.64 14.57
N VAL A 56 13.02 14.11 14.58
CA VAL A 56 13.95 14.24 15.71
C VAL A 56 14.57 15.64 15.82
N ASP A 57 14.45 16.46 14.77
CA ASP A 57 14.89 17.84 14.73
C ASP A 57 13.80 18.81 15.26
N GLY A 58 12.57 18.30 15.51
CA GLY A 58 11.44 19.02 16.07
C GLY A 58 10.50 19.62 15.02
N ASN A 59 10.71 19.36 13.74
CA ASN A 59 9.80 19.80 12.70
C ASN A 59 8.51 18.99 12.76
N GLU A 60 7.38 19.66 12.57
CA GLU A 60 6.03 19.07 12.53
C GLU A 60 5.53 18.98 11.10
N TYR A 61 4.90 17.86 10.77
CA TYR A 61 4.35 17.60 9.43
C TYR A 61 2.93 17.06 9.52
N ILE A 62 2.04 17.55 8.65
CA ILE A 62 0.79 16.85 8.31
C ILE A 62 1.18 15.64 7.47
N ASP A 63 0.83 14.45 7.92
CA ASP A 63 1.29 13.19 7.35
C ASP A 63 0.29 12.59 6.36
N TYR A 64 0.65 12.58 5.08
CA TYR A 64 -0.07 11.85 4.03
C TYR A 64 0.60 10.55 3.62
N ARG A 65 1.73 10.17 4.24
CA ARG A 65 2.31 8.83 4.06
C ARG A 65 1.57 7.79 4.88
N MET A 66 1.08 8.17 6.07
CA MET A 66 0.33 7.30 6.98
C MET A 66 0.94 5.89 7.11
N GLY A 67 2.29 5.83 7.16
CA GLY A 67 3.07 4.58 7.23
C GLY A 67 2.93 3.67 6.02
N PHE A 68 2.67 4.19 4.82
CA PHE A 68 2.27 3.46 3.60
C PHE A 68 0.85 2.88 3.66
N GLY A 69 -0.04 3.57 4.35
CA GLY A 69 -1.47 3.28 4.40
C GLY A 69 -2.01 2.47 5.59
N PRO A 70 -1.23 1.93 6.55
CA PRO A 70 -1.82 1.26 7.71
C PRO A 70 -2.59 2.20 8.64
N VAL A 71 -2.13 3.43 8.84
CA VAL A 71 -2.73 4.36 9.79
C VAL A 71 -4.00 4.97 9.17
N ILE A 72 -5.16 4.39 9.46
CA ILE A 72 -6.44 4.83 8.91
C ILE A 72 -7.24 5.69 9.92
N LEU A 73 -7.09 5.44 11.21
CA LEU A 73 -7.79 6.17 12.29
C LEU A 73 -6.96 7.33 12.86
N GLY A 74 -5.72 7.49 12.40
CA GLY A 74 -4.74 8.41 12.96
C GLY A 74 -3.67 7.68 13.80
N HIS A 75 -2.53 8.35 13.98
CA HIS A 75 -1.44 7.86 14.80
C HIS A 75 -1.83 7.89 16.28
N SER A 76 -1.39 6.88 17.03
CA SER A 76 -1.55 6.81 18.48
C SER A 76 -3.00 6.95 18.96
N ASP A 77 -3.95 6.34 18.25
CA ASP A 77 -5.38 6.39 18.58
C ASP A 77 -5.62 5.80 19.99
N PRO A 78 -6.20 6.55 20.91
CA PRO A 78 -6.40 6.11 22.29
C PRO A 78 -7.37 4.93 22.40
N ARG A 79 -8.35 4.80 21.49
CA ARG A 79 -9.34 3.70 21.48
C ARG A 79 -8.65 2.35 21.22
N ILE A 80 -7.60 2.36 20.40
CA ILE A 80 -6.79 1.16 20.12
C ILE A 80 -5.82 0.91 21.25
N HIS A 81 -5.13 1.93 21.75
CA HIS A 81 -4.16 1.81 22.85
C HIS A 81 -4.80 1.20 24.10
N GLU A 82 -5.99 1.64 24.48
CA GLU A 82 -6.71 1.07 25.64
C GLU A 82 -6.90 -0.45 25.51
N ARG A 83 -7.35 -0.90 24.34
CA ARG A 83 -7.59 -2.34 24.10
C ARG A 83 -6.28 -3.13 24.08
N VAL A 84 -5.22 -2.56 23.50
CA VAL A 84 -3.89 -3.16 23.43
C VAL A 84 -3.26 -3.27 24.82
N HIS A 85 -3.32 -2.22 25.63
CA HIS A 85 -2.80 -2.27 27.01
C HIS A 85 -3.51 -3.32 27.88
N ALA A 86 -4.83 -3.41 27.78
CA ALA A 86 -5.58 -4.44 28.52
C ALA A 86 -5.18 -5.87 28.10
N MET A 87 -4.76 -6.06 26.84
CA MET A 87 -4.29 -7.37 26.37
C MET A 87 -2.84 -7.64 26.76
N ASP A 88 -1.98 -6.63 26.74
CA ASP A 88 -0.56 -6.75 27.11
C ASP A 88 -0.36 -7.28 28.55
N GLU A 89 -1.22 -6.86 29.49
CA GLU A 89 -1.23 -7.34 30.86
C GLU A 89 -1.54 -8.86 31.00
N GLN A 90 -2.14 -9.47 29.97
CA GLN A 90 -2.50 -10.89 29.98
C GLN A 90 -1.41 -11.80 29.38
N GLY A 91 -0.41 -11.23 28.71
CA GLY A 91 0.69 -11.94 28.07
C GLY A 91 0.66 -11.88 26.53
N LEU A 92 1.81 -12.13 25.92
CA LEU A 92 2.04 -11.81 24.50
C LEU A 92 1.98 -13.03 23.56
N VAL A 93 2.45 -14.19 24.00
CA VAL A 93 2.59 -15.40 23.16
C VAL A 93 2.39 -16.65 24.02
N TYR A 94 1.45 -17.48 23.62
CA TYR A 94 1.08 -18.65 24.44
C TYR A 94 1.47 -19.99 23.82
N ALA A 95 1.83 -20.05 22.53
CA ALA A 95 1.92 -21.28 21.74
C ALA A 95 0.64 -22.14 21.76
N LEU A 96 -0.47 -21.49 22.13
CA LEU A 96 -1.85 -22.00 22.17
C LEU A 96 -2.76 -20.95 21.53
N SER A 97 -3.95 -21.35 21.10
CA SER A 97 -4.94 -20.41 20.54
C SER A 97 -5.54 -19.53 21.64
N HIS A 98 -5.86 -18.30 21.27
CA HIS A 98 -6.55 -17.32 22.12
C HIS A 98 -7.95 -17.02 21.57
N GLU A 99 -8.90 -16.68 22.42
CA GLU A 99 -10.29 -16.42 22.02
C GLU A 99 -10.43 -15.26 21.01
N LEU A 100 -9.52 -14.27 21.05
CA LEU A 100 -9.47 -13.18 20.07
C LEU A 100 -9.28 -13.67 18.64
N GLU A 101 -8.61 -14.81 18.41
CA GLU A 101 -8.51 -15.37 17.06
C GLU A 101 -9.90 -15.66 16.49
N VAL A 102 -10.78 -16.24 17.31
CA VAL A 102 -12.16 -16.56 16.90
C VAL A 102 -12.99 -15.28 16.75
N THR A 103 -12.89 -14.37 17.71
CA THR A 103 -13.64 -13.11 17.72
C THR A 103 -13.30 -12.25 16.49
N VAL A 104 -12.02 -12.03 16.24
CA VAL A 104 -11.54 -11.22 15.11
C VAL A 104 -11.84 -11.91 13.77
N ALA A 105 -11.66 -13.24 13.67
CA ALA A 105 -12.02 -13.97 12.45
C ALA A 105 -13.51 -13.83 12.12
N LYS A 106 -14.41 -13.91 13.11
CA LYS A 106 -15.85 -13.67 12.91
C LYS A 106 -16.16 -12.24 12.48
N LYS A 107 -15.47 -11.23 13.05
CA LYS A 107 -15.61 -9.83 12.61
C LYS A 107 -15.22 -9.67 11.15
N ILE A 108 -14.05 -10.18 10.75
CA ILE A 108 -13.60 -10.14 9.36
C ILE A 108 -14.61 -10.83 8.46
N ALA A 109 -15.07 -12.03 8.80
CA ALA A 109 -16.07 -12.78 8.03
C ALA A 109 -17.41 -12.04 7.89
N SER A 110 -17.79 -11.23 8.89
CA SER A 110 -19.01 -10.43 8.82
C SER A 110 -18.91 -9.18 7.95
N MET A 111 -17.68 -8.71 7.67
CA MET A 111 -17.42 -7.48 6.93
C MET A 111 -16.99 -7.73 5.48
N VAL A 112 -16.24 -8.81 5.25
CA VAL A 112 -15.54 -9.08 3.99
C VAL A 112 -16.27 -10.16 3.18
N PRO A 113 -16.74 -9.87 1.95
CA PRO A 113 -17.58 -10.76 1.16
C PRO A 113 -17.02 -12.15 0.89
N CYS A 114 -15.71 -12.31 0.67
CA CYS A 114 -15.10 -13.63 0.38
C CYS A 114 -14.70 -14.42 1.63
N ALA A 115 -14.78 -13.83 2.82
CA ALA A 115 -14.12 -14.38 4.01
C ALA A 115 -15.02 -15.33 4.81
N ASP A 116 -15.26 -16.55 4.30
CA ASP A 116 -15.88 -17.61 5.12
C ASP A 116 -14.93 -18.06 6.25
N MET A 117 -13.64 -18.18 5.93
CA MET A 117 -12.58 -18.61 6.85
C MET A 117 -11.37 -17.70 6.76
N VAL A 118 -10.67 -17.52 7.89
CA VAL A 118 -9.52 -16.62 8.04
C VAL A 118 -8.31 -17.38 8.60
N ARG A 119 -7.11 -17.01 8.14
CA ARG A 119 -5.83 -17.39 8.74
C ARG A 119 -4.97 -16.18 8.97
N PHE A 120 -4.52 -15.99 10.21
CA PHE A 120 -3.67 -14.86 10.57
C PHE A 120 -2.20 -15.09 10.20
N ALA A 121 -1.52 -14.01 9.90
CA ALA A 121 -0.09 -13.91 9.60
C ALA A 121 0.43 -12.58 10.18
N ASN A 122 1.72 -12.27 10.00
CA ASN A 122 2.31 -11.07 10.60
C ASN A 122 2.60 -9.96 9.57
N SER A 123 2.63 -10.31 8.30
CA SER A 123 2.92 -9.37 7.21
C SER A 123 2.12 -9.68 5.95
N GLY A 124 1.89 -8.65 5.12
CA GLY A 124 1.28 -8.85 3.80
C GLY A 124 2.07 -9.82 2.92
N THR A 125 3.41 -9.85 3.06
CA THR A 125 4.27 -10.81 2.36
C THR A 125 3.94 -12.26 2.75
N GLU A 126 3.76 -12.55 4.04
CA GLU A 126 3.34 -13.88 4.49
C GLU A 126 1.93 -14.21 3.98
N ALA A 127 0.99 -13.28 4.07
CA ALA A 127 -0.38 -13.50 3.63
C ALA A 127 -0.45 -13.85 2.14
N THR A 128 0.22 -13.10 1.26
CA THR A 128 0.23 -13.36 -0.18
C THR A 128 0.98 -14.64 -0.53
N MET A 129 2.10 -14.93 0.14
CA MET A 129 2.84 -16.17 -0.02
C MET A 129 1.97 -17.40 0.30
N HIS A 130 1.21 -17.33 1.39
CA HIS A 130 0.33 -18.43 1.78
C HIS A 130 -0.89 -18.54 0.88
N ALA A 131 -1.51 -17.43 0.46
CA ALA A 131 -2.63 -17.43 -0.48
C ALA A 131 -2.26 -18.14 -1.80
N ILE A 132 -1.07 -17.85 -2.34
CA ILE A 132 -0.56 -18.53 -3.54
C ILE A 132 -0.34 -20.02 -3.28
N ARG A 133 0.24 -20.39 -2.15
CA ARG A 133 0.46 -21.80 -1.80
C ARG A 133 -0.86 -22.56 -1.73
N VAL A 134 -1.89 -21.97 -1.14
CA VAL A 134 -3.25 -22.51 -1.06
C VAL A 134 -3.85 -22.66 -2.45
N ALA A 135 -3.78 -21.62 -3.28
CA ALA A 135 -4.29 -21.65 -4.65
C ALA A 135 -3.63 -22.75 -5.51
N ARG A 136 -2.30 -22.89 -5.41
CA ARG A 136 -1.55 -23.98 -6.07
C ARG A 136 -1.97 -25.38 -5.61
N ALA A 137 -2.13 -25.54 -4.30
CA ALA A 137 -2.55 -26.83 -3.73
C ALA A 137 -3.99 -27.19 -4.12
N TYR A 138 -4.89 -26.20 -4.14
CA TYR A 138 -6.29 -26.38 -4.51
C TYR A 138 -6.43 -26.75 -6.00
N THR A 139 -5.81 -25.96 -6.88
CA THR A 139 -5.92 -26.16 -8.34
C THR A 139 -5.01 -27.24 -8.88
N LYS A 140 -3.98 -27.66 -8.13
CA LYS A 140 -2.88 -28.55 -8.57
C LYS A 140 -2.11 -27.98 -9.76
N ARG A 141 -2.07 -26.66 -9.91
CA ARG A 141 -1.36 -25.91 -10.95
C ARG A 141 -0.26 -25.06 -10.31
N GLU A 142 0.70 -24.57 -11.09
CA GLU A 142 1.90 -23.91 -10.55
C GLU A 142 2.02 -22.43 -10.91
N ALA A 143 1.62 -22.02 -12.11
CA ALA A 143 1.83 -20.68 -12.59
C ALA A 143 0.85 -19.68 -11.91
N VAL A 144 1.33 -18.45 -11.70
CA VAL A 144 0.54 -17.36 -11.16
C VAL A 144 0.61 -16.17 -12.10
N VAL A 145 -0.53 -15.57 -12.39
CA VAL A 145 -0.61 -14.32 -13.15
C VAL A 145 -0.60 -13.16 -12.15
N LYS A 146 0.21 -12.14 -12.42
CA LYS A 146 0.19 -10.81 -11.79
C LYS A 146 0.29 -9.72 -12.85
N PHE A 147 0.16 -8.48 -12.44
CA PHE A 147 0.22 -7.34 -13.35
C PHE A 147 1.47 -6.47 -13.09
N GLU A 148 2.00 -5.85 -14.19
CA GLU A 148 3.12 -4.91 -14.08
C GLU A 148 2.80 -3.78 -13.09
N GLY A 149 3.78 -3.41 -12.30
CA GLY A 149 3.66 -2.34 -11.31
C GLY A 149 3.11 -2.78 -9.95
N MET A 150 2.36 -3.90 -9.86
CA MET A 150 1.77 -4.36 -8.61
C MET A 150 2.80 -4.99 -7.67
N TYR A 151 2.70 -4.68 -6.38
CA TYR A 151 3.53 -5.24 -5.33
C TYR A 151 2.72 -6.19 -4.44
N HIS A 152 3.20 -7.41 -4.32
CA HIS A 152 2.53 -8.46 -3.54
C HIS A 152 3.46 -9.08 -2.47
N GLY A 153 4.31 -8.24 -1.86
CA GLY A 153 5.27 -8.69 -0.86
C GLY A 153 6.64 -9.06 -1.44
N ALA A 154 7.61 -9.26 -0.55
CA ALA A 154 9.02 -9.43 -0.88
C ALA A 154 9.46 -10.91 -1.01
N HIS A 155 8.52 -11.82 -1.27
CA HIS A 155 8.85 -13.23 -1.48
C HIS A 155 9.14 -13.54 -2.96
N ASP A 156 10.00 -14.52 -3.19
CA ASP A 156 10.58 -14.86 -4.50
C ASP A 156 9.55 -15.25 -5.58
N TYR A 157 8.33 -15.64 -5.22
CA TYR A 157 7.30 -16.02 -6.20
C TYR A 157 6.68 -14.83 -6.94
N LEU A 158 6.63 -13.64 -6.34
CA LEU A 158 5.93 -12.48 -6.90
C LEU A 158 6.78 -11.20 -6.99
N LEU A 159 8.03 -11.22 -6.50
CA LEU A 159 8.90 -10.05 -6.60
C LEU A 159 9.46 -9.91 -8.02
N PHE A 160 8.53 -9.90 -8.99
CA PHE A 160 8.80 -9.71 -10.41
C PHE A 160 8.00 -8.52 -10.93
N SER A 161 8.61 -7.69 -11.76
CA SER A 161 7.98 -6.55 -12.47
C SER A 161 7.10 -5.67 -11.57
N THR A 162 7.53 -5.44 -10.33
CA THR A 162 6.86 -4.55 -9.38
C THR A 162 7.13 -3.09 -9.71
N ASP A 163 8.37 -2.78 -10.08
CA ASP A 163 8.81 -1.46 -10.53
C ASP A 163 9.88 -1.65 -11.63
N PRO A 164 9.52 -2.28 -12.77
CA PRO A 164 10.49 -2.54 -13.82
C PRO A 164 10.87 -1.22 -14.50
N PRO A 165 12.17 -0.97 -14.76
CA PRO A 165 12.59 0.23 -15.51
C PRO A 165 11.81 0.36 -16.82
N PHE A 166 11.29 1.54 -17.10
CA PHE A 166 10.41 1.80 -18.25
C PHE A 166 11.05 1.45 -19.61
N ASP A 167 12.36 1.55 -19.73
CA ASP A 167 13.11 1.12 -20.92
C ASP A 167 13.08 -0.41 -21.11
N ARG A 168 13.00 -1.18 -20.00
CA ARG A 168 12.86 -2.65 -20.03
C ARG A 168 11.40 -3.10 -20.12
N ALA A 169 10.46 -2.25 -19.77
CA ALA A 169 9.01 -2.49 -19.90
C ALA A 169 8.48 -2.28 -21.31
N ARG A 170 9.30 -2.48 -22.37
CA ARG A 170 8.90 -2.35 -23.77
C ARG A 170 8.35 -3.67 -24.31
N GLY A 171 7.39 -3.58 -25.23
CA GLY A 171 6.79 -4.74 -25.91
C GLY A 171 5.84 -5.51 -24.98
N ALA A 172 5.80 -6.85 -25.12
CA ALA A 172 5.00 -7.72 -24.23
C ALA A 172 5.56 -7.72 -22.82
N PRO A 173 4.71 -7.70 -21.76
CA PRO A 173 5.17 -7.84 -20.39
C PRO A 173 6.01 -9.09 -20.16
N LYS A 174 6.97 -9.00 -19.25
CA LYS A 174 7.89 -10.08 -18.88
C LYS A 174 8.06 -10.11 -17.38
N ALA A 175 8.27 -11.28 -16.82
CA ALA A 175 8.65 -11.41 -15.41
C ALA A 175 10.11 -10.97 -15.24
N ILE A 176 10.31 -9.69 -14.88
CA ILE A 176 11.63 -9.12 -14.59
C ILE A 176 11.86 -9.25 -13.08
N PRO A 177 12.89 -10.01 -12.62
CA PRO A 177 13.17 -10.10 -11.18
C PRO A 177 13.59 -8.72 -10.63
N MET A 178 13.00 -8.31 -9.51
CA MET A 178 13.23 -7.01 -8.88
C MET A 178 14.25 -7.07 -7.74
N SER A 179 14.85 -8.24 -7.51
CA SER A 179 15.92 -8.43 -6.54
C SER A 179 16.99 -9.40 -7.07
N ALA A 180 18.22 -9.15 -6.67
CA ALA A 180 19.24 -10.18 -6.72
C ALA A 180 18.85 -11.35 -5.79
N GLY A 181 19.31 -12.56 -6.10
CA GLY A 181 19.05 -13.76 -5.29
C GLY A 181 17.78 -14.54 -5.65
N ILE A 182 16.87 -13.97 -6.44
CA ILE A 182 15.67 -14.71 -6.90
C ILE A 182 16.09 -15.83 -7.86
N PRO A 183 15.73 -17.11 -7.59
CA PRO A 183 16.05 -18.24 -8.47
C PRO A 183 15.43 -18.08 -9.85
N ARG A 184 16.22 -18.28 -10.92
CA ARG A 184 15.74 -18.16 -12.31
C ARG A 184 14.58 -19.12 -12.64
N ALA A 185 14.52 -20.28 -11.97
CA ALA A 185 13.47 -21.27 -12.17
C ALA A 185 12.07 -20.72 -11.86
N LEU A 186 11.96 -19.77 -10.93
CA LEU A 186 10.68 -19.15 -10.53
C LEU A 186 10.12 -18.20 -11.59
N GLN A 187 10.98 -17.66 -12.45
CA GLN A 187 10.56 -16.69 -13.47
C GLN A 187 9.49 -17.27 -14.42
N ASN A 188 9.57 -18.56 -14.75
CA ASN A 188 8.62 -19.23 -15.63
C ASN A 188 7.26 -19.53 -14.95
N LEU A 189 7.19 -19.40 -13.63
CA LEU A 189 5.98 -19.59 -12.82
C LEU A 189 5.24 -18.28 -12.56
N CYS A 190 5.87 -17.13 -12.83
CA CYS A 190 5.27 -15.80 -12.72
C CYS A 190 4.93 -15.29 -14.12
N LEU A 191 3.65 -15.22 -14.44
CA LEU A 191 3.15 -14.68 -15.70
C LEU A 191 2.74 -13.23 -15.47
N VAL A 192 3.33 -12.31 -16.23
CA VAL A 192 3.09 -10.86 -16.05
C VAL A 192 2.31 -10.31 -17.22
N GLU A 193 1.24 -9.58 -16.95
CA GLU A 193 0.43 -8.90 -17.97
C GLU A 193 0.22 -7.41 -17.62
N ARG A 194 -0.32 -6.65 -18.58
CA ARG A 194 -0.76 -5.28 -18.35
C ARG A 194 -2.10 -5.29 -17.63
N TRP A 195 -2.21 -4.44 -16.63
CA TRP A 195 -3.49 -4.24 -15.96
C TRP A 195 -4.44 -3.42 -16.81
N ASN A 196 -5.74 -3.58 -16.61
CA ASN A 196 -6.79 -2.94 -17.41
C ASN A 196 -6.80 -3.27 -18.93
N ASP A 197 -6.04 -4.29 -19.35
CA ASP A 197 -6.02 -4.78 -20.73
C ASP A 197 -6.80 -6.10 -20.82
N PHE A 198 -8.08 -6.00 -21.21
CA PHE A 198 -9.02 -7.13 -21.31
C PHE A 198 -8.54 -8.18 -22.32
N ASP A 199 -8.09 -7.73 -23.48
CA ASP A 199 -7.72 -8.65 -24.57
C ASP A 199 -6.47 -9.47 -24.24
N ARG A 200 -5.50 -8.85 -23.58
CA ARG A 200 -4.23 -9.50 -23.25
C ARG A 200 -4.41 -10.58 -22.20
N ILE A 201 -5.13 -10.28 -21.12
CA ILE A 201 -5.37 -11.26 -20.06
C ILE A 201 -6.21 -12.42 -20.58
N GLU A 202 -7.21 -12.17 -21.42
CA GLU A 202 -8.02 -13.20 -22.04
C GLU A 202 -7.18 -14.11 -22.96
N LYS A 203 -6.32 -13.53 -23.82
CA LYS A 203 -5.38 -14.28 -24.67
C LYS A 203 -4.43 -15.15 -23.86
N LEU A 204 -3.89 -14.60 -22.75
CA LEU A 204 -2.98 -15.36 -21.86
C LEU A 204 -3.70 -16.56 -21.24
N VAL A 205 -4.90 -16.34 -20.69
CA VAL A 205 -5.69 -17.40 -20.03
C VAL A 205 -6.15 -18.45 -21.02
N LYS A 206 -6.61 -18.07 -22.21
CA LYS A 206 -6.95 -19.02 -23.30
C LYS A 206 -5.75 -19.88 -23.71
N ALA A 207 -4.55 -19.32 -23.71
CA ALA A 207 -3.34 -20.04 -24.13
C ALA A 207 -2.70 -20.92 -23.05
N LYS A 208 -2.87 -20.58 -21.75
CA LYS A 208 -2.12 -21.19 -20.64
C LYS A 208 -2.97 -21.50 -19.41
N GLY A 209 -4.29 -21.37 -19.48
CA GLY A 209 -5.18 -21.48 -18.32
C GLY A 209 -5.05 -22.77 -17.54
N ASP A 210 -4.77 -23.89 -18.22
CA ASP A 210 -4.52 -25.21 -17.63
C ASP A 210 -3.28 -25.28 -16.72
N ARG A 211 -2.37 -24.31 -16.82
CA ARG A 211 -1.18 -24.18 -15.97
C ARG A 211 -1.33 -23.14 -14.87
N ILE A 212 -2.32 -22.24 -14.98
CA ILE A 212 -2.49 -21.11 -14.08
C ILE A 212 -3.26 -21.55 -12.83
N ALA A 213 -2.59 -21.44 -11.67
CA ALA A 213 -3.19 -21.69 -10.37
C ALA A 213 -4.02 -20.50 -9.89
N ALA A 214 -3.50 -19.29 -10.08
CA ALA A 214 -4.15 -18.07 -9.60
C ALA A 214 -3.89 -16.87 -10.51
N ILE A 215 -4.82 -15.93 -10.48
CA ILE A 215 -4.63 -14.53 -10.87
C ILE A 215 -4.64 -13.72 -9.58
N ILE A 216 -3.53 -13.01 -9.27
CA ILE A 216 -3.45 -12.10 -8.14
C ILE A 216 -3.44 -10.66 -8.65
N THR A 217 -4.25 -9.80 -8.03
CA THR A 217 -4.34 -8.37 -8.38
C THR A 217 -4.58 -7.52 -7.14
N GLU A 218 -3.96 -6.34 -7.09
CA GLU A 218 -4.46 -5.24 -6.28
C GLU A 218 -5.72 -4.69 -6.98
N PRO A 219 -6.88 -4.55 -6.29
CA PRO A 219 -8.09 -3.98 -6.93
C PRO A 219 -7.96 -2.49 -7.28
N ILE A 220 -7.11 -1.77 -6.57
CA ILE A 220 -6.56 -0.45 -6.91
C ILE A 220 -5.05 -0.60 -6.79
N MET A 221 -4.28 -0.16 -7.77
CA MET A 221 -2.83 -0.30 -7.78
C MET A 221 -2.19 0.63 -6.75
N GLY A 222 -2.10 0.20 -5.52
CA GLY A 222 -1.65 1.04 -4.40
C GLY A 222 -0.15 1.41 -4.44
N ASN A 223 0.65 0.73 -5.26
CA ASN A 223 2.06 1.03 -5.49
C ASN A 223 2.32 1.62 -6.89
N CYS A 224 1.25 2.07 -7.57
CA CYS A 224 1.30 2.70 -8.88
C CYS A 224 0.27 3.82 -8.95
N ALA A 225 0.50 4.87 -8.19
CA ALA A 225 -0.27 6.11 -8.24
C ALA A 225 -1.79 5.91 -8.12
N ALA A 226 -2.23 4.95 -7.33
CA ALA A 226 -3.64 4.63 -7.10
C ALA A 226 -4.45 4.37 -8.39
N ILE A 227 -3.87 3.77 -9.42
CA ILE A 227 -4.60 3.48 -10.66
C ILE A 227 -5.79 2.57 -10.36
N THR A 228 -6.98 3.03 -10.72
CA THR A 228 -8.25 2.32 -10.50
C THR A 228 -8.56 1.34 -11.62
N PRO A 229 -9.39 0.30 -11.36
CA PRO A 229 -9.83 -0.60 -12.42
C PRO A 229 -10.73 0.15 -13.42
N ARG A 230 -10.54 -0.12 -14.72
CA ARG A 230 -11.51 0.30 -15.74
C ARG A 230 -12.86 -0.40 -15.50
N ASP A 231 -13.91 0.28 -15.92
CA ASP A 231 -15.27 -0.26 -15.78
C ASP A 231 -15.36 -1.70 -16.30
N GLY A 232 -15.85 -2.59 -15.44
CA GLY A 232 -16.01 -4.00 -15.75
C GLY A 232 -14.75 -4.87 -15.65
N TYR A 233 -13.54 -4.30 -15.49
CA TYR A 233 -12.31 -5.09 -15.54
C TYR A 233 -12.21 -6.15 -14.43
N LEU A 234 -12.52 -5.80 -13.18
CA LEU A 234 -12.52 -6.79 -12.08
C LEU A 234 -13.60 -7.87 -12.28
N LYS A 235 -14.77 -7.52 -12.81
CA LYS A 235 -15.81 -8.50 -13.18
C LYS A 235 -15.33 -9.44 -14.29
N HIS A 236 -14.60 -8.90 -15.27
CA HIS A 236 -13.99 -9.69 -16.34
C HIS A 236 -12.96 -10.69 -15.78
N LEU A 237 -12.07 -10.23 -14.86
CA LEU A 237 -11.12 -11.15 -14.18
C LEU A 237 -11.85 -12.25 -13.40
N ARG A 238 -12.94 -11.90 -12.70
CA ARG A 238 -13.76 -12.89 -11.96
C ARG A 238 -14.35 -13.93 -12.90
N GLN A 239 -14.99 -13.49 -13.98
CA GLN A 239 -15.59 -14.41 -14.95
C GLN A 239 -14.53 -15.31 -15.59
N LEU A 240 -13.44 -14.72 -16.05
CA LEU A 240 -12.34 -15.44 -16.68
C LEU A 240 -11.72 -16.49 -15.75
N ALA A 241 -11.54 -16.15 -14.48
CA ALA A 241 -11.02 -17.08 -13.47
C ALA A 241 -12.00 -18.24 -13.23
N SER A 242 -13.30 -17.95 -13.14
CA SER A 242 -14.36 -18.96 -12.96
C SER A 242 -14.43 -19.95 -14.13
N ASP A 243 -14.44 -19.43 -15.36
CA ASP A 243 -14.56 -20.25 -16.59
C ASP A 243 -13.38 -21.23 -16.78
N HIS A 244 -12.23 -20.90 -16.20
CA HIS A 244 -11.00 -21.69 -16.34
C HIS A 244 -10.59 -22.44 -15.06
N GLY A 245 -11.37 -22.36 -13.98
CA GLY A 245 -11.03 -22.96 -12.69
C GLY A 245 -9.73 -22.43 -12.11
N ILE A 246 -9.49 -21.12 -12.26
CA ILE A 246 -8.36 -20.37 -11.73
C ILE A 246 -8.81 -19.66 -10.45
N VAL A 247 -7.98 -19.68 -9.41
CA VAL A 247 -8.28 -18.93 -8.16
C VAL A 247 -8.02 -17.44 -8.38
N LEU A 248 -9.03 -16.60 -8.21
CA LEU A 248 -8.88 -15.16 -8.19
C LEU A 248 -8.50 -14.71 -6.78
N ILE A 249 -7.36 -14.03 -6.65
CA ILE A 249 -6.87 -13.49 -5.38
C ILE A 249 -6.89 -11.96 -5.46
N PHE A 250 -7.64 -11.31 -4.57
CA PHE A 250 -7.48 -9.88 -4.36
C PHE A 250 -6.44 -9.62 -3.28
N ASP A 251 -5.36 -8.95 -3.66
CA ASP A 251 -4.43 -8.39 -2.70
C ASP A 251 -5.01 -7.08 -2.17
N GLU A 252 -5.68 -7.19 -1.05
CA GLU A 252 -6.28 -6.08 -0.33
C GLU A 252 -5.39 -5.57 0.83
N VAL A 253 -4.10 -5.78 0.76
CA VAL A 253 -3.16 -5.29 1.78
C VAL A 253 -3.22 -3.76 1.90
N LYS A 254 -3.44 -3.02 0.81
CA LYS A 254 -3.64 -1.55 0.84
C LYS A 254 -5.11 -1.14 0.86
N THR A 255 -5.98 -1.84 0.17
CA THR A 255 -7.39 -1.45 -0.02
C THR A 255 -8.33 -2.01 1.05
N GLY A 256 -7.98 -3.15 1.65
CA GLY A 256 -8.79 -3.82 2.66
C GLY A 256 -9.05 -2.94 3.88
N PHE A 257 -10.30 -2.85 4.28
CA PHE A 257 -10.77 -1.99 5.37
C PHE A 257 -10.50 -0.49 5.19
N ARG A 258 -9.80 -0.09 4.12
CA ARG A 258 -9.49 1.32 3.83
C ARG A 258 -10.52 1.97 2.92
N VAL A 259 -10.77 1.38 1.74
CA VAL A 259 -11.64 2.00 0.71
C VAL A 259 -13.13 1.71 0.93
N ALA A 260 -13.46 0.82 1.82
CA ALA A 260 -14.78 0.54 2.38
C ALA A 260 -14.63 -0.40 3.58
N PRO A 261 -15.65 -0.55 4.47
CA PRO A 261 -15.61 -1.52 5.57
C PRO A 261 -15.30 -2.96 5.13
N GLY A 262 -15.81 -3.40 3.99
CA GLY A 262 -15.54 -4.71 3.39
C GLY A 262 -14.45 -4.71 2.31
N GLY A 263 -13.62 -3.67 2.26
CA GLY A 263 -12.53 -3.53 1.28
C GLY A 263 -12.99 -3.23 -0.14
N ALA A 264 -12.08 -3.37 -1.09
CA ALA A 264 -12.35 -3.08 -2.50
C ALA A 264 -13.36 -4.07 -3.12
N GLN A 265 -13.40 -5.31 -2.65
CA GLN A 265 -14.40 -6.27 -3.11
C GLN A 265 -15.84 -5.79 -2.81
N ALA A 266 -16.08 -5.15 -1.67
CA ALA A 266 -17.37 -4.54 -1.37
C ALA A 266 -17.61 -3.27 -2.20
N ARG A 267 -16.59 -2.41 -2.36
CA ARG A 267 -16.67 -1.17 -3.14
C ARG A 267 -17.00 -1.42 -4.61
N PHE A 268 -16.38 -2.42 -5.23
CA PHE A 268 -16.55 -2.73 -6.65
C PHE A 268 -17.59 -3.83 -6.94
N GLY A 269 -18.15 -4.46 -5.91
CA GLY A 269 -19.15 -5.53 -6.05
C GLY A 269 -18.59 -6.77 -6.77
N VAL A 270 -17.33 -7.13 -6.50
CA VAL A 270 -16.69 -8.31 -7.08
C VAL A 270 -16.04 -9.12 -5.97
N THR A 271 -16.48 -10.36 -5.78
CA THR A 271 -15.96 -11.26 -4.75
C THR A 271 -14.89 -12.19 -5.33
N PRO A 272 -13.63 -12.13 -4.86
CA PRO A 272 -12.59 -13.08 -5.22
C PRO A 272 -12.77 -14.43 -4.51
N ASP A 273 -11.95 -15.41 -4.86
CA ASP A 273 -11.90 -16.71 -4.16
C ASP A 273 -11.10 -16.63 -2.86
N LEU A 274 -10.01 -15.83 -2.88
CA LEU A 274 -9.15 -15.53 -1.75
C LEU A 274 -8.86 -14.03 -1.71
N ALA A 275 -8.65 -13.49 -0.53
CA ALA A 275 -8.12 -12.14 -0.36
C ALA A 275 -7.05 -12.09 0.75
N THR A 276 -6.12 -11.14 0.64
CA THR A 276 -5.07 -10.90 1.63
C THR A 276 -5.24 -9.52 2.25
N PHE A 277 -5.06 -9.42 3.55
CA PHE A 277 -5.24 -8.19 4.34
C PHE A 277 -4.06 -7.95 5.26
N ALA A 278 -3.74 -6.69 5.51
CA ALA A 278 -2.78 -6.21 6.50
C ALA A 278 -3.05 -4.72 6.78
N LYS A 279 -2.04 -3.97 7.16
CA LYS A 279 -2.07 -2.49 7.23
C LYS A 279 -3.28 -1.94 7.99
N SER A 280 -4.28 -1.40 7.28
CA SER A 280 -5.44 -0.72 7.88
C SER A 280 -6.23 -1.59 8.85
N MET A 281 -6.18 -2.91 8.71
CA MET A 281 -6.89 -3.80 9.63
C MET A 281 -6.41 -3.67 11.10
N GLY A 282 -5.16 -3.26 11.32
CA GLY A 282 -4.55 -3.12 12.65
C GLY A 282 -4.04 -1.72 12.96
N ASN A 283 -4.40 -0.71 12.17
CA ASN A 283 -4.00 0.70 12.36
C ASN A 283 -2.51 0.89 12.69
N GLY A 284 -1.62 0.11 12.05
CA GLY A 284 -0.16 0.19 12.25
C GLY A 284 0.46 -0.94 13.06
N TYR A 285 -0.33 -1.77 13.74
CA TYR A 285 0.18 -2.97 14.40
C TYR A 285 0.57 -4.05 13.38
N PRO A 286 1.64 -4.83 13.64
CA PRO A 286 2.13 -5.86 12.74
C PRO A 286 1.19 -7.07 12.73
N VAL A 287 0.25 -7.09 11.81
CA VAL A 287 -0.73 -8.14 11.61
C VAL A 287 -1.13 -8.22 10.15
N ALA A 288 -1.44 -9.43 9.72
CA ALA A 288 -2.01 -9.71 8.41
C ALA A 288 -2.93 -10.93 8.50
N CYS A 289 -3.72 -11.15 7.48
CA CYS A 289 -4.42 -12.40 7.28
C CYS A 289 -4.65 -12.67 5.79
N PHE A 290 -4.98 -13.90 5.48
CA PHE A 290 -5.62 -14.27 4.24
C PHE A 290 -6.92 -14.99 4.55
N ALA A 291 -7.91 -14.77 3.69
CA ALA A 291 -9.26 -15.26 3.88
C ALA A 291 -9.84 -15.72 2.56
N GLY A 292 -10.84 -16.59 2.62
CA GLY A 292 -11.50 -17.08 1.41
C GLY A 292 -12.61 -18.07 1.72
N SER A 293 -13.15 -18.67 0.65
CA SER A 293 -14.23 -19.63 0.76
C SER A 293 -13.84 -20.86 1.59
N THR A 294 -14.80 -21.42 2.30
CA THR A 294 -14.62 -22.64 3.11
C THR A 294 -13.98 -23.78 2.31
N GLU A 295 -14.39 -23.95 1.05
CA GLU A 295 -13.84 -25.00 0.17
C GLU A 295 -12.35 -24.87 -0.01
N ILE A 296 -11.86 -23.68 -0.38
CA ILE A 296 -10.43 -23.45 -0.64
C ILE A 296 -9.63 -23.46 0.66
N MET A 297 -10.13 -22.81 1.72
CA MET A 297 -9.43 -22.71 3.00
C MET A 297 -9.29 -24.06 3.72
N ASN A 298 -10.16 -25.03 3.47
CA ASN A 298 -10.05 -26.39 3.96
C ASN A 298 -8.91 -27.21 3.34
N THR A 299 -8.19 -26.66 2.37
CA THR A 299 -6.91 -27.24 1.92
C THR A 299 -5.78 -27.08 2.93
N ILE A 300 -5.95 -26.20 3.93
CA ILE A 300 -4.99 -25.98 5.02
C ILE A 300 -5.23 -26.99 6.13
N GLY A 301 -4.19 -27.62 6.65
CA GLY A 301 -4.32 -28.50 7.81
C GLY A 301 -3.17 -29.52 7.91
N PRO A 302 -3.23 -30.39 8.93
CA PRO A 302 -2.25 -31.49 9.06
C PRO A 302 -2.22 -32.36 7.81
N SER A 303 -1.02 -32.64 7.30
CA SER A 303 -0.79 -33.42 6.08
C SER A 303 -1.37 -32.80 4.79
N LYS A 304 -1.72 -31.52 4.82
CA LYS A 304 -2.20 -30.69 3.71
C LYS A 304 -1.27 -29.49 3.53
N VAL A 305 -1.84 -28.31 3.17
CA VAL A 305 -1.06 -27.09 3.10
C VAL A 305 -0.60 -26.66 4.49
N VAL A 306 0.72 -26.52 4.65
CA VAL A 306 1.34 -26.06 5.90
C VAL A 306 1.22 -24.54 5.98
N HIS A 307 0.64 -24.07 7.08
CA HIS A 307 0.67 -22.69 7.52
C HIS A 307 1.03 -22.65 9.01
N GLY A 308 1.92 -21.77 9.41
CA GLY A 308 2.32 -21.61 10.80
C GLY A 308 3.27 -20.43 10.97
N GLY A 309 3.32 -19.93 12.19
CA GLY A 309 4.20 -18.84 12.62
C GLY A 309 3.97 -18.60 14.12
N THR A 310 5.04 -18.45 14.87
CA THR A 310 4.99 -18.22 16.32
C THR A 310 4.10 -17.02 16.70
N TYR A 311 4.10 -15.99 15.87
CA TYR A 311 3.36 -14.75 16.12
C TYR A 311 2.06 -14.64 15.31
N SER A 312 1.69 -15.66 14.55
CA SER A 312 0.40 -15.67 13.83
C SER A 312 -0.75 -15.69 14.82
N GLY A 313 -1.62 -14.69 14.75
CA GLY A 313 -2.70 -14.54 15.75
C GLY A 313 -2.21 -13.98 17.09
N ASN A 314 -1.11 -13.21 17.10
CA ASN A 314 -0.60 -12.58 18.33
C ASN A 314 -1.71 -11.77 19.02
N PRO A 315 -1.98 -12.02 20.33
CA PRO A 315 -3.11 -11.41 21.03
C PRO A 315 -3.08 -9.89 21.07
N VAL A 316 -1.91 -9.27 21.22
CA VAL A 316 -1.75 -7.81 21.25
C VAL A 316 -2.08 -7.21 19.89
N SER A 317 -1.57 -7.82 18.80
CA SER A 317 -1.92 -7.40 17.44
C SER A 317 -3.40 -7.62 17.13
N LEU A 318 -3.99 -8.73 17.60
CA LEU A 318 -5.43 -8.98 17.43
C LEU A 318 -6.31 -8.06 18.28
N ALA A 319 -5.86 -7.60 19.44
CA ALA A 319 -6.56 -6.57 20.21
C ALA A 319 -6.62 -5.25 19.46
N ALA A 320 -5.54 -4.88 18.77
CA ALA A 320 -5.54 -3.72 17.89
C ALA A 320 -6.51 -3.89 16.70
N VAL A 321 -6.53 -5.08 16.08
CA VAL A 321 -7.49 -5.39 15.00
C VAL A 321 -8.92 -5.34 15.51
N ASP A 322 -9.20 -5.95 16.68
CA ASP A 322 -10.52 -5.99 17.29
C ASP A 322 -11.08 -4.58 17.49
N ALA A 323 -10.28 -3.67 18.07
CA ALA A 323 -10.64 -2.26 18.27
C ALA A 323 -10.82 -1.53 16.94
N THR A 324 -9.88 -1.71 16.01
CA THR A 324 -9.93 -1.04 14.70
C THR A 324 -11.18 -1.44 13.92
N LEU A 325 -11.49 -2.74 13.85
CA LEU A 325 -12.67 -3.22 13.11
C LEU A 325 -13.98 -2.81 13.77
N ASP A 326 -14.04 -2.66 15.11
CA ASP A 326 -15.22 -2.14 15.79
C ASP A 326 -15.55 -0.70 15.37
N ILE A 327 -14.53 0.10 15.11
CA ILE A 327 -14.70 1.47 14.61
C ILE A 327 -15.07 1.43 13.11
N LEU A 328 -14.29 0.72 12.31
CA LEU A 328 -14.44 0.76 10.85
C LEU A 328 -15.75 0.15 10.35
N LYS A 329 -16.32 -0.84 11.06
CA LYS A 329 -17.60 -1.48 10.66
C LYS A 329 -18.79 -0.53 10.65
N THR A 330 -18.73 0.61 11.36
CA THR A 330 -19.80 1.62 11.37
C THR A 330 -19.90 2.39 10.07
N GLY A 331 -18.80 2.48 9.32
CA GLY A 331 -18.68 3.31 8.12
C GLY A 331 -18.44 4.80 8.38
N GLU A 332 -18.53 5.27 9.63
CA GLU A 332 -18.36 6.69 9.96
C GLU A 332 -16.95 7.21 9.63
N ALA A 333 -15.92 6.43 9.97
CA ALA A 333 -14.55 6.78 9.62
C ALA A 333 -14.39 6.90 8.09
N HIS A 334 -14.97 5.96 7.31
CA HIS A 334 -14.92 6.01 5.84
C HIS A 334 -15.62 7.25 5.27
N ALA A 335 -16.75 7.66 5.84
CA ALA A 335 -17.43 8.88 5.42
C ALA A 335 -16.57 10.13 5.65
N LYS A 336 -15.80 10.19 6.76
CA LYS A 336 -14.83 11.27 7.01
C LYS A 336 -13.68 11.24 5.99
N LEU A 337 -13.08 10.06 5.73
CA LEU A 337 -12.01 9.91 4.75
C LEU A 337 -12.48 10.33 3.36
N GLU A 338 -13.66 9.89 2.92
CA GLU A 338 -14.24 10.25 1.63
C GLU A 338 -14.49 11.75 1.51
N SER A 339 -15.08 12.37 2.54
CA SER A 339 -15.35 13.80 2.58
C SER A 339 -14.07 14.63 2.53
N PHE A 340 -13.10 14.33 3.42
CA PHE A 340 -11.83 15.04 3.48
C PHE A 340 -11.03 14.82 2.18
N GLY A 341 -10.85 13.58 1.74
CA GLY A 341 -10.06 13.24 0.56
C GLY A 341 -10.63 13.85 -0.71
N SER A 342 -11.96 13.84 -0.90
CA SER A 342 -12.62 14.47 -2.05
C SER A 342 -12.39 15.98 -2.10
N ARG A 343 -12.41 16.64 -0.97
CA ARG A 343 -12.13 18.08 -0.86
C ARG A 343 -10.66 18.37 -1.15
N LEU A 344 -9.76 17.57 -0.59
CA LEU A 344 -8.32 17.72 -0.82
C LEU A 344 -7.98 17.51 -2.30
N MET A 345 -8.44 16.41 -2.91
CA MET A 345 -8.19 16.11 -4.33
C MET A 345 -8.65 17.27 -5.23
N ARG A 346 -9.82 17.85 -4.95
CA ARG A 346 -10.35 18.98 -5.72
C ARG A 346 -9.49 20.22 -5.52
N ALA A 347 -9.18 20.58 -4.29
CA ALA A 347 -8.39 21.77 -3.99
C ALA A 347 -6.98 21.72 -4.59
N LEU A 348 -6.32 20.54 -4.57
CA LEU A 348 -5.01 20.38 -5.22
C LEU A 348 -5.10 20.54 -6.74
N ALA A 349 -6.17 20.06 -7.39
CA ALA A 349 -6.40 20.26 -8.81
C ALA A 349 -6.67 21.72 -9.14
N GLU A 350 -7.47 22.43 -8.35
CA GLU A 350 -7.76 23.86 -8.48
C GLU A 350 -6.47 24.70 -8.37
N VAL A 351 -5.62 24.44 -7.36
CA VAL A 351 -4.31 25.11 -7.24
C VAL A 351 -3.41 24.84 -8.44
N ALA A 352 -3.39 23.62 -8.96
CA ALA A 352 -2.59 23.32 -10.14
C ALA A 352 -3.07 24.08 -11.39
N ASP A 353 -4.38 24.25 -11.56
CA ASP A 353 -4.97 25.03 -12.65
C ASP A 353 -4.67 26.53 -12.48
N GLU A 354 -4.77 27.08 -11.28
CA GLU A 354 -4.41 28.48 -10.95
C GLU A 354 -2.94 28.77 -11.27
N GLU A 355 -2.05 27.82 -10.94
CA GLU A 355 -0.61 27.90 -11.24
C GLU A 355 -0.25 27.53 -12.70
N GLY A 356 -1.23 27.31 -13.56
CA GLY A 356 -1.03 26.95 -14.97
C GLY A 356 -0.28 25.61 -15.17
N THR A 357 -0.35 24.72 -14.17
CA THR A 357 0.35 23.45 -14.15
C THR A 357 -0.54 22.29 -14.56
N ARG A 358 -0.10 21.52 -15.58
CA ARG A 358 -0.82 20.31 -15.96
C ARG A 358 -0.56 19.18 -14.95
N MET A 359 -1.59 18.86 -14.21
CA MET A 359 -1.56 17.83 -13.18
C MET A 359 -2.83 16.98 -13.25
N LEU A 360 -2.68 15.69 -13.04
CA LEU A 360 -3.78 14.75 -12.86
C LEU A 360 -3.81 14.32 -11.39
N VAL A 361 -4.96 14.43 -10.73
CA VAL A 361 -5.21 13.79 -9.43
C VAL A 361 -5.89 12.46 -9.71
N ASN A 362 -5.25 11.35 -9.34
CA ASN A 362 -5.65 9.99 -9.71
C ASN A 362 -5.89 9.13 -8.49
N GLY A 363 -6.98 8.37 -8.46
CA GLY A 363 -7.29 7.46 -7.36
C GLY A 363 -8.68 7.67 -6.76
N VAL A 364 -8.79 7.35 -5.49
CA VAL A 364 -10.02 7.48 -4.68
C VAL A 364 -9.72 8.32 -3.43
N PRO A 365 -10.73 8.95 -2.80
CA PRO A 365 -10.50 9.88 -1.68
C PRO A 365 -9.66 9.34 -0.53
N GLU A 366 -9.75 8.04 -0.26
CA GLU A 366 -9.03 7.37 0.83
C GLU A 366 -7.55 7.08 0.48
N MET A 367 -7.24 7.03 -0.82
CA MET A 367 -5.89 6.85 -1.35
C MET A 367 -5.80 7.35 -2.80
N PHE A 368 -4.98 8.35 -3.05
CA PHE A 368 -4.83 8.98 -4.35
C PHE A 368 -3.39 9.42 -4.60
N GLN A 369 -3.07 9.86 -5.81
CA GLN A 369 -1.77 10.44 -6.15
C GLN A 369 -1.94 11.60 -7.13
N ILE A 370 -1.00 12.55 -7.11
CA ILE A 370 -0.87 13.65 -8.06
C ILE A 370 0.20 13.30 -9.09
N LEU A 371 -0.09 13.53 -10.35
CA LEU A 371 0.79 13.20 -11.47
C LEU A 371 0.99 14.42 -12.35
N PHE A 372 2.21 14.91 -12.46
CA PHE A 372 2.54 15.96 -13.44
C PHE A 372 2.63 15.34 -14.83
N THR A 373 1.53 15.39 -15.58
CA THR A 373 1.41 14.77 -16.89
C THR A 373 0.45 15.53 -17.80
N ARG A 374 0.58 15.33 -19.11
CA ARG A 374 -0.38 15.83 -20.10
C ARG A 374 -1.51 14.83 -20.41
N GLN A 375 -1.44 13.65 -19.82
CA GLN A 375 -2.48 12.64 -20.00
C GLN A 375 -3.73 13.05 -19.22
N ARG A 376 -4.90 12.70 -19.76
CA ARG A 376 -6.18 12.91 -19.07
C ARG A 376 -6.51 11.78 -18.09
N GLU A 377 -5.93 10.59 -18.33
CA GLU A 377 -6.17 9.37 -17.59
C GLU A 377 -4.91 8.51 -17.60
N VAL A 378 -4.74 7.69 -16.57
CA VAL A 378 -3.72 6.64 -16.48
C VAL A 378 -4.41 5.33 -16.17
N HIS A 379 -4.05 4.28 -16.89
CA HIS A 379 -4.73 2.98 -16.80
C HIS A 379 -3.80 1.82 -16.42
N GLU A 380 -2.50 1.98 -16.65
CA GLU A 380 -1.52 0.94 -16.39
C GLU A 380 -0.18 1.55 -15.94
N TYR A 381 0.70 0.71 -15.42
CA TYR A 381 2.05 1.07 -14.97
C TYR A 381 2.83 1.93 -16.00
N ARG A 382 2.79 1.55 -17.28
CA ARG A 382 3.59 2.21 -18.34
C ARG A 382 3.14 3.61 -18.68
N ASP A 383 1.93 3.98 -18.32
CA ASP A 383 1.45 5.36 -18.49
C ASP A 383 2.23 6.33 -17.61
N LEU A 384 2.74 5.86 -16.45
CA LEU A 384 3.52 6.66 -15.51
C LEU A 384 4.88 7.09 -16.09
N ALA A 385 5.38 6.41 -17.13
CA ALA A 385 6.59 6.83 -17.84
C ALA A 385 6.50 8.23 -18.50
N LYS A 386 5.29 8.78 -18.64
CA LYS A 386 5.04 10.10 -19.21
C LYS A 386 4.88 11.21 -18.15
N CYS A 387 5.08 10.86 -16.88
CA CYS A 387 5.02 11.80 -15.77
C CYS A 387 6.36 12.52 -15.58
N ASP A 388 6.29 13.78 -15.17
CA ASP A 388 7.47 14.58 -14.81
C ASP A 388 7.89 14.27 -13.35
N LEU A 389 8.77 13.28 -13.22
CA LEU A 389 9.28 12.84 -11.92
C LEU A 389 10.15 13.90 -11.24
N ALA A 390 10.87 14.71 -12.03
CA ALA A 390 11.73 15.75 -11.49
C ALA A 390 10.89 16.88 -10.85
N LYS A 391 9.77 17.24 -11.46
CA LYS A 391 8.82 18.21 -10.91
C LYS A 391 8.18 17.69 -9.62
N TYR A 392 7.81 16.40 -9.58
CA TYR A 392 7.26 15.78 -8.38
C TYR A 392 8.29 15.78 -7.22
N ALA A 393 9.53 15.39 -7.51
CA ALA A 393 10.61 15.39 -6.50
C ALA A 393 10.90 16.80 -5.96
N ALA A 394 10.84 17.83 -6.82
CA ALA A 394 10.99 19.21 -6.40
C ALA A 394 9.83 19.65 -5.49
N LEU A 395 8.59 19.29 -5.85
CA LEU A 395 7.41 19.58 -5.04
C LEU A 395 7.47 18.88 -3.67
N HIS A 396 7.91 17.62 -3.62
CA HIS A 396 8.08 16.88 -2.37
C HIS A 396 9.00 17.65 -1.40
N VAL A 397 10.14 18.15 -1.87
CA VAL A 397 11.08 18.91 -1.04
C VAL A 397 10.45 20.20 -0.53
N GLU A 398 9.76 20.95 -1.40
CA GLU A 398 9.11 22.19 -0.98
C GLU A 398 7.97 21.94 0.00
N LEU A 399 7.16 20.89 -0.18
CA LEU A 399 6.11 20.53 0.77
C LEU A 399 6.68 20.19 2.16
N LEU A 400 7.82 19.49 2.23
CA LEU A 400 8.50 19.27 3.51
C LEU A 400 8.86 20.59 4.20
N ASN A 401 9.39 21.56 3.47
CA ASN A 401 9.72 22.89 4.01
C ASN A 401 8.47 23.63 4.53
N HIS A 402 7.29 23.26 4.05
CA HIS A 402 6.01 23.85 4.45
C HIS A 402 5.22 22.96 5.43
N GLY A 403 5.86 21.92 6.01
CA GLY A 403 5.25 21.07 7.05
C GLY A 403 4.20 20.11 6.51
N VAL A 404 4.34 19.64 5.26
CA VAL A 404 3.49 18.61 4.66
C VAL A 404 4.36 17.43 4.22
N MET A 405 4.05 16.25 4.73
CA MET A 405 4.76 15.00 4.44
C MET A 405 3.98 14.18 3.42
N ILE A 406 4.52 14.09 2.21
CA ILE A 406 4.09 13.12 1.19
C ILE A 406 5.20 12.09 0.95
N ASP A 407 4.94 11.09 0.11
CA ASP A 407 6.02 10.18 -0.29
C ASP A 407 6.92 10.83 -1.34
N GLU A 408 8.22 10.51 -1.32
CA GLU A 408 9.16 10.98 -2.34
C GLU A 408 9.00 10.27 -3.68
N ASP A 409 8.34 9.11 -3.68
CA ASP A 409 8.05 8.34 -4.88
C ASP A 409 6.65 8.71 -5.41
N ASN A 410 6.57 9.23 -6.62
CA ASN A 410 5.30 9.56 -7.26
C ASN A 410 4.40 8.35 -7.56
N MET A 411 4.87 7.15 -7.33
CA MET A 411 4.06 5.93 -7.44
C MET A 411 3.36 5.58 -6.14
N GLU A 412 3.87 6.03 -4.99
CA GLU A 412 3.22 5.81 -3.69
C GLU A 412 2.09 6.82 -3.46
N CYS A 413 1.04 6.41 -2.77
CA CYS A 413 -0.16 7.22 -2.62
C CYS A 413 -0.07 8.24 -1.47
N PHE A 414 -0.84 9.32 -1.59
CA PHE A 414 -1.39 10.04 -0.45
C PHE A 414 -2.43 9.15 0.23
N PHE A 415 -2.38 9.04 1.54
CA PHE A 415 -3.37 8.34 2.35
C PHE A 415 -4.03 9.32 3.32
N THR A 416 -5.36 9.32 3.35
CA THR A 416 -6.11 10.08 4.33
C THR A 416 -6.39 9.22 5.58
N CYS A 417 -6.58 9.85 6.74
CA CYS A 417 -7.01 9.19 7.96
C CYS A 417 -8.19 9.91 8.60
N GLU A 418 -8.84 9.27 9.59
CA GLU A 418 -10.01 9.82 10.29
C GLU A 418 -9.72 11.17 10.97
N ASP A 419 -8.49 11.36 11.43
CA ASP A 419 -8.08 12.53 12.21
C ASP A 419 -7.64 13.74 11.36
N HIS A 420 -7.57 13.61 10.01
CA HIS A 420 -7.33 14.79 9.17
C HIS A 420 -8.45 15.82 9.33
N SER A 421 -8.09 17.04 9.70
CA SER A 421 -9.00 18.13 10.04
C SER A 421 -9.17 19.14 8.91
N ASP A 422 -10.15 20.05 9.06
CA ASP A 422 -10.32 21.20 8.16
C ASP A 422 -9.09 22.12 8.19
N GLU A 423 -8.45 22.28 9.36
CA GLU A 423 -7.20 23.04 9.50
C GLU A 423 -6.07 22.38 8.70
N ASP A 424 -5.96 21.04 8.73
CA ASP A 424 -4.97 20.32 7.94
C ASP A 424 -5.21 20.53 6.44
N LEU A 425 -6.47 20.54 6.01
CA LEU A 425 -6.82 20.81 4.62
C LEU A 425 -6.36 22.22 4.20
N GLU A 426 -6.71 23.25 4.96
CA GLU A 426 -6.36 24.64 4.68
C GLU A 426 -4.83 24.82 4.64
N ARG A 427 -4.11 24.29 5.64
CA ARG A 427 -2.64 24.34 5.70
C ARG A 427 -2.00 23.60 4.53
N THR A 428 -2.52 22.43 4.17
CA THR A 428 -2.00 21.64 3.03
C THR A 428 -2.18 22.37 1.70
N VAL A 429 -3.37 22.96 1.47
CA VAL A 429 -3.66 23.70 0.24
C VAL A 429 -2.75 24.94 0.13
N ALA A 430 -2.59 25.70 1.22
CA ALA A 430 -1.69 26.85 1.25
C ALA A 430 -0.23 26.47 1.02
N ALA A 431 0.24 25.37 1.64
CA ALA A 431 1.57 24.82 1.44
C ALA A 431 1.77 24.37 -0.01
N PHE A 432 0.79 23.68 -0.58
CA PHE A 432 0.84 23.18 -1.95
C PHE A 432 0.90 24.33 -2.97
N HIS A 433 0.09 25.37 -2.78
CA HIS A 433 0.11 26.57 -3.63
C HIS A 433 1.51 27.22 -3.63
N THR A 434 2.06 27.49 -2.43
CA THR A 434 3.38 28.11 -2.31
C THR A 434 4.48 27.21 -2.91
N ALA A 435 4.47 25.92 -2.58
CA ALA A 435 5.45 24.96 -3.06
C ALA A 435 5.40 24.83 -4.61
N LEU A 436 4.19 24.77 -5.19
CA LEU A 436 4.03 24.65 -6.64
C LEU A 436 4.47 25.91 -7.38
N ALA A 437 4.18 27.10 -6.84
CA ALA A 437 4.64 28.38 -7.39
C ALA A 437 6.18 28.46 -7.36
N ASP A 438 6.83 28.05 -6.28
CA ASP A 438 8.28 28.02 -6.19
C ASP A 438 8.90 27.03 -7.19
N VAL A 439 8.36 25.83 -7.30
CA VAL A 439 8.80 24.83 -8.29
C VAL A 439 8.62 25.34 -9.72
N ASN A 440 7.49 26.01 -10.03
CA ASN A 440 7.24 26.61 -11.35
C ASN A 440 8.24 27.72 -11.68
N ALA A 441 8.68 28.47 -10.67
CA ALA A 441 9.71 29.50 -10.81
C ALA A 441 11.15 28.95 -10.80
N GLY A 442 11.33 27.62 -10.72
CA GLY A 442 12.63 26.97 -10.67
C GLY A 442 13.35 27.12 -9.33
N ARG A 443 12.64 27.53 -8.28
CA ARG A 443 13.17 27.63 -6.92
C ARG A 443 12.89 26.32 -6.18
N VAL A 444 13.93 25.73 -5.58
CA VAL A 444 13.80 24.58 -4.70
C VAL A 444 14.79 24.78 -3.54
N HIS A 445 14.23 24.82 -2.34
CA HIS A 445 14.98 25.09 -1.11
C HIS A 445 15.32 23.75 -0.45
N MET A 446 16.56 23.28 -0.71
CA MET A 446 17.00 22.02 -0.09
C MET A 446 17.09 22.19 1.42
N PRO A 447 16.54 21.26 2.22
CA PRO A 447 16.70 21.26 3.66
C PRO A 447 18.15 21.34 4.06
N GLU A 448 18.43 22.18 5.06
CA GLU A 448 19.79 22.35 5.58
C GLU A 448 20.13 21.21 6.54
N ALA A 449 21.30 20.59 6.34
CA ALA A 449 21.93 19.76 7.35
C ALA A 449 23.32 20.32 7.60
N ALA A 450 23.75 20.33 8.86
CA ALA A 450 25.08 20.78 9.19
C ALA A 450 26.10 20.04 8.31
N SER A 451 26.92 20.78 7.58
CA SER A 451 28.09 20.24 6.90
C SER A 451 29.01 19.69 7.96
N GLY A 452 28.78 18.44 8.38
CA GLY A 452 29.68 17.74 9.30
C GLY A 452 31.01 17.52 8.60
N ALA A 453 32.05 18.03 9.19
CA ALA A 453 33.42 17.76 8.86
C ALA A 453 33.77 16.26 8.92
#